data_cc1db01c4d2f5c3b6d9e73e3e30d74ae
#
_entry.id   cc1db01c4d2f5c3b6d9e73e3e30d74ae
#
_cell.length_a   1.000
_cell.length_b   1.000
_cell.length_c   1.000
_cell.angle_alpha   90.00
_cell.angle_beta   90.00
_cell.angle_gamma   90.00
#
_symmetry.space_group_name_H-M   'P 1'
#
loop_
_entity.id
_entity.type
_entity.pdbx_description
1 polymer ?
#
loop_
_entity_poly.entity_id
_entity_poly.type
_entity_poly.pdbx_seq_one_letter_code
_entity_poly.pdbx_strand_id
1 'polypeptide(L)'
;ARVNAVAGMGYVFISDSPKARLLRPVVRTLLKLALGGRNARLILQNPDDVALFERAGLVDASQVRLIPGSGVDCNRFHPDPDRQTGGRLRVLLAARLLWDKGLAEYVQAARLLRGEGRPIDFLLAGDPDQGNPAAVPEADVREWVGQGLVQWLGHVDDMPALLRSVDIVALPSYREGLPKGLIEAAASGCALVTTNVPGCREVVTHDVDGLLVPARDGPALANAIARLQDDPALRVRLAGAGRHKALEKFDERIVIERTMDVYRELMDGR
;
A
#
# COMPACT_ATOMS: atom_id res chain seq x y z
N ALA A 1 11.79 -18.57 -23.28
CA ALA A 1 10.86 -18.37 -22.16
C ALA A 1 11.10 -17.01 -21.52
N ARG A 2 10.05 -16.32 -21.10
CA ARG A 2 10.12 -15.00 -20.44
C ARG A 2 9.14 -14.96 -19.28
N VAL A 3 9.57 -14.42 -18.15
CA VAL A 3 8.70 -14.06 -17.03
C VAL A 3 8.80 -12.56 -16.85
N ASN A 4 7.68 -11.87 -16.94
CA ASN A 4 7.56 -10.44 -16.69
C ASN A 4 6.75 -10.25 -15.40
N ALA A 5 7.12 -9.28 -14.57
CA ALA A 5 6.35 -8.89 -13.41
C ALA A 5 5.98 -7.40 -13.53
N VAL A 6 4.71 -7.07 -13.33
CA VAL A 6 4.24 -5.69 -13.35
C VAL A 6 3.68 -5.35 -11.96
N ALA A 7 4.41 -4.50 -11.25
CA ALA A 7 4.09 -4.09 -9.89
C ALA A 7 3.17 -2.85 -9.80
N GLY A 8 2.78 -2.29 -10.94
CA GLY A 8 1.87 -1.14 -11.00
C GLY A 8 1.65 -0.69 -12.44
N MET A 9 0.51 -0.05 -12.68
CA MET A 9 0.01 0.25 -14.03
C MET A 9 0.67 1.44 -14.72
N GLY A 10 1.50 2.20 -14.02
CA GLY A 10 2.11 3.42 -14.57
C GLY A 10 1.09 4.51 -14.95
N TYR A 11 1.59 5.73 -15.07
CA TYR A 11 0.81 6.94 -15.33
C TYR A 11 -0.10 6.86 -16.58
N VAL A 12 0.38 6.22 -17.65
CA VAL A 12 -0.31 6.20 -18.95
C VAL A 12 -1.69 5.51 -18.90
N PHE A 13 -1.84 4.48 -18.04
CA PHE A 13 -3.10 3.75 -17.90
C PHE A 13 -4.04 4.32 -16.83
N ILE A 14 -3.51 5.11 -15.91
CA ILE A 14 -4.26 5.66 -14.77
C ILE A 14 -4.74 7.08 -15.05
N SER A 15 -3.95 7.90 -15.75
CA SER A 15 -4.22 9.31 -15.98
C SER A 15 -5.23 9.53 -17.11
N ASP A 16 -6.22 10.40 -16.89
CA ASP A 16 -7.16 10.87 -17.92
C ASP A 16 -6.65 12.07 -18.72
N SER A 17 -5.37 12.44 -18.55
CA SER A 17 -4.79 13.55 -19.28
C SER A 17 -4.79 13.33 -20.81
N PRO A 18 -4.91 14.38 -21.62
CA PRO A 18 -4.87 14.26 -23.08
C PRO A 18 -3.59 13.59 -23.59
N LYS A 19 -2.44 13.85 -22.92
CA LYS A 19 -1.15 13.21 -23.24
C LYS A 19 -1.18 11.71 -22.99
N ALA A 20 -1.74 11.26 -21.86
CA ALA A 20 -1.87 9.84 -21.55
C ALA A 20 -2.80 9.14 -22.56
N ARG A 21 -3.92 9.76 -22.93
CA ARG A 21 -4.85 9.23 -23.94
C ARG A 21 -4.19 9.04 -25.31
N LEU A 22 -3.38 9.99 -25.73
CA LEU A 22 -2.67 9.93 -27.02
C LEU A 22 -1.57 8.84 -27.01
N LEU A 23 -0.88 8.64 -25.89
CA LEU A 23 0.18 7.63 -25.76
C LEU A 23 -0.34 6.21 -25.57
N ARG A 24 -1.57 6.02 -25.05
CA ARG A 24 -2.13 4.70 -24.75
C ARG A 24 -2.06 3.69 -25.91
N PRO A 25 -2.45 4.02 -27.17
CA PRO A 25 -2.38 3.05 -28.28
C PRO A 25 -0.96 2.55 -28.53
N VAL A 26 0.02 3.46 -28.51
CA VAL A 26 1.43 3.12 -28.74
C VAL A 26 1.96 2.24 -27.60
N VAL A 27 1.75 2.67 -26.36
CA VAL A 27 2.18 1.90 -25.18
C VAL A 27 1.49 0.52 -25.14
N ARG A 28 0.19 0.45 -25.49
CA ARG A 28 -0.55 -0.80 -25.59
C ARG A 28 0.09 -1.75 -26.59
N THR A 29 0.44 -1.28 -27.78
CA THR A 29 1.08 -2.10 -28.82
C THR A 29 2.44 -2.61 -28.37
N LEU A 30 3.27 -1.71 -27.80
CA LEU A 30 4.58 -2.09 -27.28
C LEU A 30 4.47 -3.11 -26.13
N LEU A 31 3.53 -2.93 -25.20
CA LEU A 31 3.30 -3.89 -24.13
C LEU A 31 2.81 -5.24 -24.67
N LYS A 32 1.89 -5.24 -25.63
CA LYS A 32 1.42 -6.48 -26.25
C LYS A 32 2.56 -7.28 -26.89
N LEU A 33 3.49 -6.60 -27.56
CA LEU A 33 4.68 -7.22 -28.13
C LEU A 33 5.66 -7.70 -27.06
N ALA A 34 5.86 -6.90 -26.00
CA ALA A 34 6.78 -7.22 -24.92
C ALA A 34 6.28 -8.36 -24.01
N LEU A 35 4.98 -8.40 -23.73
CA LEU A 35 4.38 -9.36 -22.79
C LEU A 35 3.87 -10.63 -23.48
N GLY A 36 3.54 -10.56 -24.79
CA GLY A 36 2.98 -11.67 -25.54
C GLY A 36 4.00 -12.76 -25.88
N GLY A 37 3.48 -13.92 -26.35
CA GLY A 37 4.24 -15.08 -26.82
C GLY A 37 3.90 -16.36 -26.04
N ARG A 38 3.91 -17.51 -26.72
CA ARG A 38 3.54 -18.83 -26.14
C ARG A 38 4.35 -19.19 -24.90
N ASN A 39 5.63 -18.78 -24.85
CA ASN A 39 6.55 -19.07 -23.75
C ASN A 39 6.77 -17.84 -22.85
N ALA A 40 5.73 -17.02 -22.69
CA ALA A 40 5.75 -15.87 -21.79
C ALA A 40 4.74 -16.05 -20.64
N ARG A 41 5.10 -15.60 -19.45
CA ARG A 41 4.19 -15.46 -18.31
C ARG A 41 4.27 -14.05 -17.78
N LEU A 42 3.12 -13.55 -17.35
CA LEU A 42 2.98 -12.24 -16.72
C LEU A 42 2.53 -12.42 -15.28
N ILE A 43 3.33 -11.97 -14.35
CA ILE A 43 2.97 -11.88 -12.94
C ILE A 43 2.32 -10.53 -12.69
N LEU A 44 1.09 -10.55 -12.17
CA LEU A 44 0.35 -9.39 -11.70
C LEU A 44 0.04 -9.55 -10.21
N GLN A 45 -0.13 -8.41 -9.51
CA GLN A 45 -0.18 -8.41 -8.05
C GLN A 45 -1.60 -8.34 -7.47
N ASN A 46 -2.60 -7.97 -8.27
CA ASN A 46 -3.98 -7.87 -7.85
C ASN A 46 -4.96 -8.24 -8.98
N PRO A 47 -6.20 -8.68 -8.64
CA PRO A 47 -7.20 -9.09 -9.61
C PRO A 47 -7.69 -7.95 -10.53
N ASP A 48 -7.70 -6.72 -10.04
CA ASP A 48 -8.13 -5.57 -10.85
C ASP A 48 -7.18 -5.31 -12.00
N ASP A 49 -5.86 -5.43 -11.76
CA ASP A 49 -4.86 -5.28 -12.80
C ASP A 49 -4.94 -6.46 -13.78
N VAL A 50 -5.20 -7.70 -13.32
CA VAL A 50 -5.47 -8.84 -14.20
C VAL A 50 -6.63 -8.52 -15.14
N ALA A 51 -7.78 -8.15 -14.59
CA ALA A 51 -8.96 -7.81 -15.38
C ALA A 51 -8.72 -6.63 -16.35
N LEU A 52 -7.87 -5.68 -15.97
CA LEU A 52 -7.52 -4.56 -16.83
C LEU A 52 -6.65 -5.01 -18.02
N PHE A 53 -5.62 -5.84 -17.78
CA PHE A 53 -4.74 -6.35 -18.84
C PHE A 53 -5.49 -7.24 -19.82
N GLU A 54 -6.39 -8.10 -19.34
CA GLU A 54 -7.25 -8.94 -20.15
C GLU A 54 -8.22 -8.11 -21.01
N ARG A 55 -8.96 -7.18 -20.40
CA ARG A 55 -9.88 -6.27 -21.12
C ARG A 55 -9.16 -5.41 -22.16
N ALA A 56 -7.94 -5.01 -21.86
CA ALA A 56 -7.11 -4.26 -22.81
C ALA A 56 -6.52 -5.17 -23.91
N GLY A 57 -6.70 -6.49 -23.86
CA GLY A 57 -6.15 -7.44 -24.82
C GLY A 57 -4.63 -7.40 -24.90
N LEU A 58 -3.96 -7.15 -23.75
CA LEU A 58 -2.51 -7.10 -23.64
C LEU A 58 -1.89 -8.48 -23.50
N VAL A 59 -2.61 -9.41 -22.88
CA VAL A 59 -2.19 -10.79 -22.59
C VAL A 59 -3.40 -11.71 -22.62
N ASP A 60 -3.15 -12.99 -22.84
CA ASP A 60 -4.14 -14.05 -22.69
C ASP A 60 -4.21 -14.48 -21.21
N ALA A 61 -5.40 -14.83 -20.73
CA ALA A 61 -5.60 -15.28 -19.33
C ALA A 61 -4.69 -16.45 -18.95
N SER A 62 -4.40 -17.37 -19.90
CA SER A 62 -3.50 -18.50 -19.70
C SER A 62 -2.06 -18.10 -19.36
N GLN A 63 -1.65 -16.90 -19.72
CA GLN A 63 -0.30 -16.38 -19.50
C GLN A 63 -0.15 -15.66 -18.16
N VAL A 64 -1.27 -15.28 -17.54
CA VAL A 64 -1.27 -14.51 -16.28
C VAL A 64 -1.09 -15.42 -15.08
N ARG A 65 -0.25 -14.96 -14.15
CA ARG A 65 -0.08 -15.55 -12.81
C ARG A 65 -0.29 -14.46 -11.77
N LEU A 66 -1.26 -14.67 -10.89
CA LEU A 66 -1.53 -13.76 -9.79
C LEU A 66 -0.63 -14.11 -8.60
N ILE A 67 0.37 -13.27 -8.35
CA ILE A 67 1.27 -13.41 -7.20
C ILE A 67 1.25 -12.09 -6.42
N PRO A 68 0.81 -12.10 -5.16
CA PRO A 68 0.62 -10.87 -4.39
C PRO A 68 1.95 -10.28 -3.93
N GLY A 69 2.46 -9.31 -4.69
CA GLY A 69 3.62 -8.50 -4.35
C GLY A 69 4.97 -9.22 -4.42
N SER A 70 5.95 -8.67 -3.72
CA SER A 70 7.29 -9.26 -3.55
C SER A 70 7.44 -10.03 -2.24
N GLY A 71 6.42 -10.02 -1.41
CA GLY A 71 6.47 -10.56 -0.06
C GLY A 71 7.16 -9.63 0.94
N VAL A 72 7.08 -10.00 2.19
CA VAL A 72 7.71 -9.33 3.33
C VAL A 72 8.37 -10.37 4.22
N ASP A 73 9.58 -10.10 4.68
CA ASP A 73 10.25 -10.91 5.71
C ASP A 73 9.53 -10.74 7.05
N CYS A 74 8.64 -11.68 7.36
CA CYS A 74 7.84 -11.67 8.58
C CYS A 74 8.66 -11.97 9.86
N ASN A 75 9.93 -12.39 9.74
CA ASN A 75 10.84 -12.51 10.88
C ASN A 75 11.49 -11.15 11.21
N ARG A 76 11.76 -10.33 10.20
CA ARG A 76 12.25 -8.96 10.37
C ARG A 76 11.15 -8.02 10.83
N PHE A 77 9.95 -8.15 10.23
CA PHE A 77 8.76 -7.37 10.56
C PHE A 77 7.87 -8.17 11.51
N HIS A 78 7.96 -7.90 12.79
CA HIS A 78 7.22 -8.58 13.85
C HIS A 78 6.80 -7.60 14.95
N PRO A 79 5.74 -7.89 15.71
CA PRO A 79 5.35 -7.10 16.87
C PRO A 79 6.46 -7.10 17.94
N ASP A 80 6.52 -6.03 18.70
CA ASP A 80 7.28 -6.02 19.94
C ASP A 80 6.40 -6.56 21.08
N PRO A 81 6.72 -7.74 21.65
CA PRO A 81 5.93 -8.33 22.74
C PRO A 81 5.99 -7.51 24.02
N ASP A 82 7.07 -6.73 24.21
CA ASP A 82 7.31 -5.93 25.41
C ASP A 82 6.84 -4.47 25.24
N ARG A 83 6.22 -4.15 24.11
CA ARG A 83 5.70 -2.81 23.86
C ARG A 83 4.70 -2.41 24.92
N GLN A 84 5.05 -1.38 25.67
CA GLN A 84 4.14 -0.78 26.63
C GLN A 84 3.01 -0.02 25.89
N THR A 85 1.79 -0.45 26.13
CA THR A 85 0.58 0.22 25.65
C THR A 85 0.14 1.21 26.72
N GLY A 86 0.22 2.49 26.45
CA GLY A 86 -0.22 3.53 27.39
C GLY A 86 0.43 4.86 26.99
N GLY A 87 -0.36 5.81 26.54
CA GLY A 87 0.13 7.09 26.05
C GLY A 87 -0.75 7.60 24.94
N ARG A 88 -0.21 8.53 24.17
CA ARG A 88 -0.88 9.05 22.97
C ARG A 88 -0.84 7.97 21.86
N LEU A 89 -1.98 7.80 21.20
CA LEU A 89 -2.08 6.90 20.06
C LEU A 89 -1.16 7.42 18.92
N ARG A 90 -0.34 6.56 18.34
CA ARG A 90 0.58 6.92 17.25
C ARG A 90 0.08 6.36 15.93
N VAL A 91 -0.21 7.27 15.00
CA VAL A 91 -0.65 6.94 13.63
C VAL A 91 0.50 7.28 12.67
N LEU A 92 0.87 6.35 11.81
CA LEU A 92 1.95 6.53 10.83
C LEU A 92 1.41 6.46 9.41
N LEU A 93 1.84 7.41 8.57
CA LEU A 93 1.86 7.27 7.12
C LEU A 93 3.32 7.15 6.67
N ALA A 94 3.68 6.01 6.07
CA ALA A 94 5.01 5.75 5.54
C ALA A 94 4.94 5.52 4.02
N ALA A 95 5.36 6.49 3.23
CA ALA A 95 5.37 6.45 1.78
C ALA A 95 6.23 7.58 1.21
N ARG A 96 6.56 7.52 -0.10
CA ARG A 96 7.01 8.70 -0.82
C ARG A 96 5.97 9.80 -0.69
N LEU A 97 6.40 11.05 -0.50
CA LEU A 97 5.48 12.18 -0.29
C LEU A 97 4.86 12.63 -1.62
N LEU A 98 3.84 11.88 -2.06
CA LEU A 98 3.08 12.11 -3.28
C LEU A 98 1.60 12.35 -2.93
N TRP A 99 0.94 13.25 -3.65
CA TRP A 99 -0.47 13.54 -3.45
C TRP A 99 -1.38 12.30 -3.59
N ASP A 100 -1.03 11.38 -4.51
CA ASP A 100 -1.78 10.15 -4.74
C ASP A 100 -1.63 9.09 -3.62
N LYS A 101 -0.73 9.32 -2.66
CA LYS A 101 -0.65 8.56 -1.40
C LYS A 101 -1.65 9.04 -0.34
N GLY A 102 -2.44 10.08 -0.65
CA GLY A 102 -3.49 10.59 0.21
C GLY A 102 -2.99 11.45 1.37
N LEU A 103 -1.85 12.18 1.16
CA LEU A 103 -1.31 13.05 2.18
C LEU A 103 -2.28 14.18 2.57
N ALA A 104 -3.06 14.68 1.62
CA ALA A 104 -4.08 15.70 1.89
C ALA A 104 -5.13 15.18 2.87
N GLU A 105 -5.64 13.97 2.65
CA GLU A 105 -6.62 13.31 3.51
C GLU A 105 -6.04 12.96 4.88
N TYR A 106 -4.77 12.56 4.92
CA TYR A 106 -4.06 12.27 6.16
C TYR A 106 -3.93 13.52 7.05
N VAL A 107 -3.50 14.62 6.46
CA VAL A 107 -3.39 15.92 7.16
C VAL A 107 -4.76 16.48 7.55
N GLN A 108 -5.77 16.28 6.69
CA GLN A 108 -7.16 16.66 7.02
C GLN A 108 -7.67 15.86 8.22
N ALA A 109 -7.42 14.55 8.27
CA ALA A 109 -7.80 13.71 9.41
C ALA A 109 -7.08 14.16 10.69
N ALA A 110 -5.78 14.46 10.61
CA ALA A 110 -5.01 14.99 11.74
C ALA A 110 -5.60 16.31 12.25
N ARG A 111 -6.00 17.21 11.36
CA ARG A 111 -6.62 18.51 11.72
C ARG A 111 -7.96 18.31 12.42
N LEU A 112 -8.81 17.42 11.91
CA LEU A 112 -10.13 17.13 12.49
C LEU A 112 -9.99 16.55 13.90
N LEU A 113 -9.17 15.50 14.06
CA LEU A 113 -9.01 14.80 15.34
C LEU A 113 -8.30 15.67 16.39
N ARG A 114 -7.38 16.53 15.96
CA ARG A 114 -6.78 17.53 16.84
C ARG A 114 -7.82 18.58 17.28
N GLY A 115 -8.68 19.02 16.37
CA GLY A 115 -9.78 19.94 16.68
C GLY A 115 -10.76 19.37 17.71
N GLU A 116 -10.93 18.05 17.75
CA GLU A 116 -11.69 17.31 18.75
C GLU A 116 -10.92 17.11 20.08
N GLY A 117 -9.67 17.59 20.18
CA GLY A 117 -8.83 17.43 21.37
C GLY A 117 -8.33 16.00 21.59
N ARG A 118 -8.36 15.12 20.59
CA ARG A 118 -7.93 13.72 20.72
C ARG A 118 -6.42 13.60 20.91
N PRO A 119 -5.93 12.80 21.88
CA PRO A 119 -4.50 12.60 22.14
C PRO A 119 -3.89 11.61 21.11
N ILE A 120 -3.74 12.06 19.86
CA ILE A 120 -3.16 11.28 18.77
C ILE A 120 -1.93 12.01 18.23
N ASP A 121 -0.85 11.26 17.98
CA ASP A 121 0.36 11.71 17.30
C ASP A 121 0.36 11.19 15.87
N PHE A 122 0.35 12.11 14.92
CA PHE A 122 0.44 11.79 13.49
C PHE A 122 1.88 11.87 13.03
N LEU A 123 2.42 10.75 12.55
CA LEU A 123 3.79 10.60 12.07
C LEU A 123 3.79 10.45 10.55
N LEU A 124 4.71 11.13 9.89
CA LEU A 124 4.90 11.07 8.45
C LEU A 124 6.34 10.65 8.16
N ALA A 125 6.53 9.47 7.54
CA ALA A 125 7.84 8.96 7.15
C ALA A 125 7.95 8.91 5.62
N GLY A 126 9.04 9.43 5.09
CA GLY A 126 9.38 9.50 3.67
C GLY A 126 9.83 10.87 3.23
N ASP A 127 10.37 10.91 2.01
CA ASP A 127 10.89 12.13 1.39
C ASP A 127 10.04 12.57 0.20
N PRO A 128 10.06 13.88 -0.15
CA PRO A 128 9.54 14.38 -1.40
C PRO A 128 10.25 13.71 -2.59
N ASP A 129 9.47 13.25 -3.58
CA ASP A 129 10.00 12.62 -4.79
C ASP A 129 10.33 13.72 -5.83
N GLN A 130 11.54 14.27 -5.73
CA GLN A 130 11.97 15.39 -6.59
C GLN A 130 11.87 15.01 -8.07
N GLY A 131 11.24 15.89 -8.85
CA GLY A 131 11.00 15.69 -10.28
C GLY A 131 9.70 14.92 -10.61
N ASN A 132 9.00 14.39 -9.64
CA ASN A 132 7.69 13.78 -9.84
C ASN A 132 6.59 14.87 -9.82
N PRO A 133 5.77 15.00 -10.88
CA PRO A 133 4.68 16.00 -10.90
C PRO A 133 3.63 15.85 -9.78
N ALA A 134 3.53 14.67 -9.20
CA ALA A 134 2.63 14.39 -8.09
C ALA A 134 3.29 14.57 -6.70
N ALA A 135 4.55 15.03 -6.65
CA ALA A 135 5.24 15.25 -5.39
C ALA A 135 4.56 16.35 -4.56
N VAL A 136 4.45 16.11 -3.28
CA VAL A 136 4.05 17.14 -2.31
C VAL A 136 5.24 18.09 -2.13
N PRO A 137 5.05 19.41 -2.29
CA PRO A 137 6.11 20.38 -2.03
C PRO A 137 6.61 20.29 -0.58
N GLU A 138 7.90 20.34 -0.39
CA GLU A 138 8.49 20.30 0.96
C GLU A 138 7.97 21.47 1.85
N ALA A 139 7.68 22.61 1.23
CA ALA A 139 7.10 23.77 1.92
C ALA A 139 5.75 23.42 2.60
N ASP A 140 4.88 22.66 1.91
CA ASP A 140 3.59 22.23 2.45
C ASP A 140 3.80 21.29 3.65
N VAL A 141 4.76 20.36 3.55
CA VAL A 141 5.10 19.45 4.66
C VAL A 141 5.61 20.23 5.87
N ARG A 142 6.49 21.22 5.66
CA ARG A 142 6.99 22.10 6.73
C ARG A 142 5.88 22.96 7.35
N GLU A 143 4.92 23.40 6.54
CA GLU A 143 3.73 24.10 7.04
C GLU A 143 2.90 23.20 7.97
N TRP A 144 2.63 21.95 7.59
CA TRP A 144 1.88 21.01 8.42
C TRP A 144 2.60 20.70 9.74
N VAL A 145 3.93 20.58 9.70
CA VAL A 145 4.76 20.46 10.92
C VAL A 145 4.66 21.71 11.79
N GLY A 146 4.77 22.91 11.20
CA GLY A 146 4.64 24.18 11.90
C GLY A 146 3.26 24.39 12.55
N GLN A 147 2.20 23.87 11.92
CA GLN A 147 0.86 23.83 12.47
C GLN A 147 0.70 22.74 13.56
N GLY A 148 1.71 21.89 13.77
CA GLY A 148 1.70 20.77 14.71
C GLY A 148 0.68 19.68 14.34
N LEU A 149 0.37 19.51 13.05
CA LEU A 149 -0.56 18.50 12.56
C LEU A 149 0.12 17.16 12.40
N VAL A 150 1.39 17.15 11.96
CA VAL A 150 2.20 15.95 11.76
C VAL A 150 3.61 16.16 12.30
N GLN A 151 4.25 15.06 12.70
CA GLN A 151 5.68 14.98 12.92
C GLN A 151 6.32 14.32 11.70
N TRP A 152 7.11 15.10 10.95
CA TRP A 152 7.82 14.57 9.78
C TRP A 152 9.17 13.97 10.20
N LEU A 153 9.37 12.70 9.87
CA LEU A 153 10.54 11.90 10.23
C LEU A 153 11.60 11.85 9.12
N GLY A 154 11.27 12.34 7.89
CA GLY A 154 12.11 12.15 6.73
C GLY A 154 12.23 10.68 6.32
N HIS A 155 13.37 10.33 5.69
CA HIS A 155 13.70 8.94 5.40
C HIS A 155 13.99 8.16 6.69
N VAL A 156 13.47 6.94 6.75
CA VAL A 156 13.67 6.05 7.91
C VAL A 156 14.27 4.74 7.44
N ASP A 157 15.52 4.47 7.85
CA ASP A 157 16.25 3.24 7.49
C ASP A 157 15.75 2.02 8.27
N ASP A 158 15.48 2.19 9.57
CA ASP A 158 14.96 1.13 10.43
C ASP A 158 13.42 1.18 10.51
N MET A 159 12.77 0.85 9.39
CA MET A 159 11.32 0.76 9.33
C MET A 159 10.72 -0.29 10.29
N PRO A 160 11.34 -1.47 10.52
CA PRO A 160 10.88 -2.40 11.55
C PRO A 160 10.80 -1.78 12.95
N ALA A 161 11.82 -1.02 13.38
CA ALA A 161 11.78 -0.35 14.67
C ALA A 161 10.67 0.73 14.75
N LEU A 162 10.50 1.51 13.68
CA LEU A 162 9.43 2.50 13.60
C LEU A 162 8.05 1.83 13.68
N LEU A 163 7.80 0.77 12.91
CA LEU A 163 6.52 0.06 12.91
C LEU A 163 6.21 -0.58 14.27
N ARG A 164 7.20 -1.11 14.98
CA ARG A 164 7.01 -1.59 16.36
C ARG A 164 6.61 -0.48 17.34
N SER A 165 6.87 0.78 17.02
CA SER A 165 6.60 1.92 17.88
C SER A 165 5.25 2.60 17.63
N VAL A 166 4.48 2.20 16.60
CA VAL A 166 3.21 2.84 16.21
C VAL A 166 2.00 1.90 16.37
N ASP A 167 0.82 2.46 16.56
CA ASP A 167 -0.42 1.71 16.80
C ASP A 167 -1.19 1.44 15.52
N ILE A 168 -1.24 2.43 14.67
CA ILE A 168 -2.00 2.43 13.42
C ILE A 168 -1.08 2.84 12.29
N VAL A 169 -1.17 2.13 11.17
CA VAL A 169 -0.64 2.60 9.89
C VAL A 169 -1.82 2.98 8.98
N ALA A 170 -1.82 4.24 8.54
CA ALA A 170 -2.83 4.79 7.66
C ALA A 170 -2.23 5.07 6.29
N LEU A 171 -2.75 4.43 5.24
CA LEU A 171 -2.34 4.67 3.85
C LEU A 171 -3.57 4.97 2.98
N PRO A 172 -4.02 6.24 2.93
CA PRO A 172 -5.21 6.64 2.18
C PRO A 172 -4.94 6.84 0.68
N SER A 173 -4.16 5.96 0.06
CA SER A 173 -3.76 6.03 -1.35
C SER A 173 -4.96 5.98 -2.29
N TYR A 174 -4.81 6.61 -3.47
CA TYR A 174 -5.83 6.60 -4.52
C TYR A 174 -5.75 5.36 -5.41
N ARG A 175 -4.62 4.69 -5.46
CA ARG A 175 -4.39 3.41 -6.15
C ARG A 175 -3.04 2.82 -5.73
N GLU A 176 -2.98 1.49 -5.61
CA GLU A 176 -1.74 0.73 -5.40
C GLU A 176 -1.71 -0.51 -6.31
N GLY A 177 -0.52 -1.04 -6.56
CA GLY A 177 -0.37 -2.39 -7.10
C GLY A 177 -0.63 -3.43 -6.01
N LEU A 178 0.29 -3.51 -5.07
CA LEU A 178 0.14 -4.11 -3.75
C LEU A 178 1.05 -3.34 -2.78
N PRO A 179 0.49 -2.59 -1.81
CA PRO A 179 1.27 -1.68 -0.97
C PRO A 179 2.11 -2.45 0.05
N LYS A 180 3.42 -2.60 -0.24
CA LYS A 180 4.36 -3.32 0.62
C LYS A 180 4.37 -2.78 2.05
N GLY A 181 4.32 -1.45 2.22
CA GLY A 181 4.29 -0.81 3.54
C GLY A 181 3.08 -1.21 4.41
N LEU A 182 1.90 -1.49 3.80
CA LEU A 182 0.76 -2.03 4.56
C LEU A 182 1.01 -3.47 5.01
N ILE A 183 1.67 -4.29 4.19
CA ILE A 183 1.99 -5.67 4.54
C ILE A 183 3.06 -5.70 5.65
N GLU A 184 4.08 -4.84 5.57
CA GLU A 184 5.09 -4.66 6.61
C GLU A 184 4.46 -4.22 7.94
N ALA A 185 3.50 -3.29 7.87
CA ALA A 185 2.73 -2.85 9.03
C ALA A 185 1.85 -3.97 9.62
N ALA A 186 1.15 -4.74 8.77
CA ALA A 186 0.40 -5.92 9.20
C ALA A 186 1.32 -6.94 9.88
N ALA A 187 2.45 -7.27 9.25
CA ALA A 187 3.45 -8.18 9.80
C ALA A 187 4.01 -7.69 11.14
N SER A 188 4.11 -6.39 11.35
CA SER A 188 4.54 -5.77 12.60
C SER A 188 3.43 -5.67 13.66
N GLY A 189 2.20 -6.11 13.35
CA GLY A 189 1.08 -6.07 14.29
C GLY A 189 0.46 -4.68 14.46
N CYS A 190 0.59 -3.78 13.49
CA CYS A 190 -0.12 -2.51 13.47
C CYS A 190 -1.57 -2.71 13.01
N ALA A 191 -2.50 -1.95 13.55
CA ALA A 191 -3.84 -1.85 12.97
C ALA A 191 -3.78 -1.05 11.67
N LEU A 192 -4.53 -1.46 10.66
CA LEU A 192 -4.48 -0.85 9.34
C LEU A 192 -5.73 -0.04 9.04
N VAL A 193 -5.53 1.16 8.50
CA VAL A 193 -6.58 1.97 7.88
C VAL A 193 -6.13 2.34 6.47
N THR A 194 -6.89 1.96 5.47
CA THR A 194 -6.54 2.27 4.07
C THR A 194 -7.79 2.48 3.23
N THR A 195 -7.62 2.83 1.97
CA THR A 195 -8.73 3.09 1.06
C THR A 195 -9.23 1.80 0.37
N ASN A 196 -10.52 1.80 0.02
CA ASN A 196 -11.12 0.72 -0.77
C ASN A 196 -10.79 0.89 -2.26
N VAL A 197 -9.51 0.74 -2.59
CA VAL A 197 -8.99 0.83 -3.97
C VAL A 197 -8.21 -0.43 -4.31
N PRO A 198 -7.95 -0.69 -5.62
CA PRO A 198 -7.08 -1.79 -6.04
C PRO A 198 -5.76 -1.81 -5.28
N GLY A 199 -5.28 -3.00 -4.94
CA GLY A 199 -4.07 -3.21 -4.15
C GLY A 199 -4.29 -3.06 -2.64
N CYS A 200 -4.92 -1.99 -2.18
CA CYS A 200 -5.20 -1.79 -0.74
C CYS A 200 -6.20 -2.83 -0.21
N ARG A 201 -7.29 -3.09 -0.94
CA ARG A 201 -8.30 -4.11 -0.55
C ARG A 201 -7.81 -5.55 -0.67
N GLU A 202 -6.68 -5.79 -1.32
CA GLU A 202 -6.03 -7.09 -1.30
C GLU A 202 -5.33 -7.35 0.04
N VAL A 203 -4.77 -6.29 0.62
CA VAL A 203 -4.11 -6.36 1.93
C VAL A 203 -5.13 -6.32 3.05
N VAL A 204 -6.15 -5.44 2.95
CA VAL A 204 -7.14 -5.20 4.01
C VAL A 204 -8.54 -5.64 3.58
N THR A 205 -9.18 -6.43 4.45
CA THR A 205 -10.60 -6.78 4.41
C THR A 205 -11.30 -5.99 5.51
N HIS A 206 -12.28 -5.15 5.13
CA HIS A 206 -12.95 -4.24 6.06
C HIS A 206 -13.55 -4.97 7.26
N ASP A 207 -13.31 -4.45 8.48
CA ASP A 207 -13.75 -4.98 9.78
C ASP A 207 -13.25 -6.40 10.13
N VAL A 208 -12.41 -7.01 9.28
CA VAL A 208 -11.82 -8.33 9.52
C VAL A 208 -10.37 -8.20 9.97
N ASP A 209 -9.54 -7.55 9.16
CA ASP A 209 -8.09 -7.40 9.37
C ASP A 209 -7.60 -5.95 9.21
N GLY A 210 -8.52 -4.99 9.19
CA GLY A 210 -8.28 -3.55 9.12
C GLY A 210 -9.54 -2.78 8.74
N LEU A 211 -9.42 -1.48 8.51
CA LEU A 211 -10.53 -0.62 8.09
C LEU A 211 -10.29 -0.07 6.68
N LEU A 212 -11.32 -0.17 5.83
CA LEU A 212 -11.34 0.46 4.52
C LEU A 212 -12.23 1.70 4.54
N VAL A 213 -11.72 2.79 3.98
CA VAL A 213 -12.44 4.06 3.81
C VAL A 213 -12.53 4.42 2.31
N PRO A 214 -13.45 5.30 1.90
CA PRO A 214 -13.45 5.83 0.55
C PRO A 214 -12.14 6.60 0.27
N ALA A 215 -11.67 6.54 -0.98
CA ALA A 215 -10.56 7.39 -1.41
C ALA A 215 -10.99 8.86 -1.45
N ARG A 216 -10.06 9.77 -1.18
CA ARG A 216 -10.28 11.23 -1.17
C ARG A 216 -11.31 11.70 -0.12
N ASP A 217 -11.39 10.98 1.01
CA ASP A 217 -12.32 11.26 2.10
C ASP A 217 -11.56 11.33 3.44
N GLY A 218 -11.04 12.52 3.75
CA GLY A 218 -10.34 12.80 5.01
C GLY A 218 -11.24 12.63 6.25
N PRO A 219 -12.50 13.09 6.25
CA PRO A 219 -13.45 12.80 7.33
C PRO A 219 -13.66 11.30 7.58
N ALA A 220 -13.84 10.48 6.54
CA ALA A 220 -13.96 9.03 6.73
C ALA A 220 -12.67 8.41 7.32
N LEU A 221 -11.50 8.91 6.91
CA LEU A 221 -10.22 8.51 7.49
C LEU A 221 -10.13 8.89 8.96
N ALA A 222 -10.52 10.11 9.31
CA ALA A 222 -10.57 10.57 10.70
C ALA A 222 -11.48 9.69 11.56
N ASN A 223 -12.70 9.41 11.09
CA ASN A 223 -13.66 8.56 11.78
C ASN A 223 -13.12 7.14 12.00
N ALA A 224 -12.44 6.55 11.00
CA ALA A 224 -11.84 5.23 11.13
C ALA A 224 -10.71 5.21 12.19
N ILE A 225 -9.86 6.24 12.21
CA ILE A 225 -8.80 6.38 13.23
C ILE A 225 -9.41 6.59 14.61
N ALA A 226 -10.44 7.46 14.75
CA ALA A 226 -11.15 7.69 15.99
C ALA A 226 -11.77 6.40 16.54
N ARG A 227 -12.43 5.60 15.68
CA ARG A 227 -13.01 4.29 16.04
C ARG A 227 -11.97 3.34 16.65
N LEU A 228 -10.76 3.29 16.07
CA LEU A 228 -9.67 2.47 16.60
C LEU A 228 -9.06 3.05 17.88
N GLN A 229 -9.14 4.35 18.10
CA GLN A 229 -8.74 4.99 19.36
C GLN A 229 -9.74 4.67 20.47
N ASP A 230 -11.04 4.80 20.17
CA ASP A 230 -12.14 4.64 21.13
C ASP A 230 -12.38 3.17 21.51
N ASP A 231 -12.00 2.23 20.64
CA ASP A 231 -12.12 0.78 20.86
C ASP A 231 -10.74 0.07 20.76
N PRO A 232 -9.96 0.04 21.84
CA PRO A 232 -8.68 -0.68 21.86
C PRO A 232 -8.79 -2.19 21.61
N ALA A 233 -9.92 -2.80 21.99
CA ALA A 233 -10.14 -4.24 21.76
C ALA A 233 -10.30 -4.53 20.27
N LEU A 234 -11.09 -3.71 19.57
CA LEU A 234 -11.20 -3.76 18.11
C LEU A 234 -9.83 -3.56 17.45
N ARG A 235 -9.07 -2.55 17.89
CA ARG A 235 -7.72 -2.27 17.33
C ARG A 235 -6.80 -3.49 17.46
N VAL A 236 -6.73 -4.10 18.63
CA VAL A 236 -5.90 -5.30 18.87
C VAL A 236 -6.39 -6.48 18.03
N ARG A 237 -7.69 -6.70 17.94
CA ARG A 237 -8.29 -7.79 17.14
C ARG A 237 -7.94 -7.65 15.67
N LEU A 238 -8.13 -6.45 15.09
CA LEU A 238 -7.83 -6.20 13.67
C LEU A 238 -6.33 -6.32 13.39
N ALA A 239 -5.47 -5.80 14.26
CA ALA A 239 -4.02 -5.92 14.15
C ALA A 239 -3.56 -7.38 14.17
N GLY A 240 -4.10 -8.20 15.08
CA GLY A 240 -3.82 -9.63 15.16
C GLY A 240 -4.24 -10.39 13.91
N ALA A 241 -5.45 -10.11 13.40
CA ALA A 241 -5.94 -10.71 12.16
C ALA A 241 -5.11 -10.27 10.93
N GLY A 242 -4.71 -9.01 10.86
CA GLY A 242 -3.82 -8.50 9.82
C GLY A 242 -2.47 -9.21 9.81
N ARG A 243 -1.86 -9.40 10.99
CA ARG A 243 -0.61 -10.16 11.10
C ARG A 243 -0.77 -11.61 10.66
N HIS A 244 -1.83 -12.28 11.08
CA HIS A 244 -2.10 -13.65 10.66
C HIS A 244 -2.18 -13.77 9.13
N LYS A 245 -2.93 -12.86 8.50
CA LYS A 245 -3.01 -12.79 7.03
C LYS A 245 -1.64 -12.50 6.39
N ALA A 246 -0.80 -11.64 6.99
CA ALA A 246 0.53 -11.36 6.47
C ALA A 246 1.40 -12.62 6.47
N LEU A 247 1.40 -13.39 7.56
CA LEU A 247 2.13 -14.65 7.68
C LEU A 247 1.65 -15.72 6.69
N GLU A 248 0.33 -15.82 6.45
CA GLU A 248 -0.25 -16.85 5.60
C GLU A 248 -0.18 -16.56 4.11
N LYS A 249 -0.20 -15.27 3.72
CA LYS A 249 -0.37 -14.89 2.31
C LYS A 249 0.76 -14.07 1.73
N PHE A 250 1.48 -13.32 2.58
CA PHE A 250 2.42 -12.30 2.13
C PHE A 250 3.85 -12.52 2.64
N ASP A 251 4.13 -13.60 3.37
CA ASP A 251 5.51 -13.96 3.72
C ASP A 251 6.32 -14.17 2.44
N GLU A 252 7.52 -13.61 2.38
CA GLU A 252 8.35 -13.63 1.18
C GLU A 252 8.67 -15.05 0.72
N ARG A 253 8.75 -16.04 1.63
CA ARG A 253 8.98 -17.44 1.29
C ARG A 253 7.86 -18.00 0.41
N ILE A 254 6.60 -17.65 0.70
CA ILE A 254 5.42 -18.07 -0.08
C ILE A 254 5.47 -17.43 -1.48
N VAL A 255 5.83 -16.15 -1.55
CA VAL A 255 5.90 -15.41 -2.81
C VAL A 255 7.05 -15.92 -3.69
N ILE A 256 8.22 -16.20 -3.08
CA ILE A 256 9.36 -16.78 -3.77
C ILE A 256 9.00 -18.17 -4.34
N GLU A 257 8.38 -19.04 -3.53
CA GLU A 257 7.96 -20.38 -3.97
C GLU A 257 7.01 -20.30 -5.17
N ARG A 258 5.94 -19.50 -5.08
CA ARG A 258 5.01 -19.29 -6.21
C ARG A 258 5.71 -18.73 -7.45
N THR A 259 6.68 -17.87 -7.27
CA THR A 259 7.45 -17.30 -8.39
C THR A 259 8.33 -18.38 -9.02
N MET A 260 8.95 -19.23 -8.21
CA MET A 260 9.76 -20.37 -8.70
C MET A 260 8.90 -21.39 -9.46
N ASP A 261 7.65 -21.60 -9.05
CA ASP A 261 6.72 -22.47 -9.78
C ASP A 261 6.43 -21.94 -11.18
N VAL A 262 6.30 -20.63 -11.34
CA VAL A 262 6.14 -20.01 -12.67
C VAL A 262 7.38 -20.24 -13.56
N TYR A 263 8.59 -20.22 -12.99
CA TYR A 263 9.80 -20.54 -13.74
C TYR A 263 9.85 -22.03 -14.11
N ARG A 264 9.52 -22.95 -13.18
CA ARG A 264 9.46 -24.41 -13.44
C ARG A 264 8.47 -24.73 -14.54
N GLU A 265 7.25 -24.15 -14.49
CA GLU A 265 6.23 -24.30 -15.55
C GLU A 265 6.78 -24.01 -16.95
N LEU A 266 7.62 -22.99 -17.10
CA LEU A 266 8.22 -22.62 -18.38
C LEU A 266 9.45 -23.46 -18.77
N MET A 267 10.09 -24.10 -17.81
CA MET A 267 11.25 -24.98 -18.07
C MET A 267 10.80 -26.39 -18.45
N ASP A 268 9.77 -26.91 -17.77
CA ASP A 268 9.24 -28.27 -17.97
C ASP A 268 8.36 -28.40 -19.23
N GLY A 269 7.78 -27.28 -19.67
CA GLY A 269 6.98 -27.21 -20.91
C GLY A 269 7.78 -27.13 -22.20
N ARG A 270 9.09 -27.55 -22.18
CA ARG A 270 9.96 -27.66 -23.33
C ARG A 270 10.13 -29.13 -23.78
#